data_9fb5e6d49311850cd9561cb777cd8016
#
_entry.id   9fb5e6d49311850cd9561cb777cd8016
#
_cell.length_a   1.000
_cell.length_b   1.000
_cell.length_c   1.000
_cell.angle_alpha   90.00
_cell.angle_beta   90.00
_cell.angle_gamma   90.00
#
_symmetry.space_group_name_H-M   'P 1'
#
loop_
_entity.id
_entity.type
_entity.pdbx_description
1 polymer ?
#
loop_
_entity_poly.entity_id
_entity_poly.type
_entity_poly.pdbx_seq_one_letter_code
_entity_poly.pdbx_strand_id
1 'polypeptide(L)'
;SSAASDVYKRQMQLMVELADAKVDGIVETGENKLPEIDITLRFNQIKRILGTEIPAERCIEILERLGFELLGKNETAAKFKVPSFRMVDVYREIDLIEEISRIDGYDKIAPTLPKNTQSPEIRPELTLLKQINNMFLGSGFDEAITSSLVGNSLYKEFSVDYDEEKAVKVQNPQSEDHTMLRQTVIANILNTVKYNFSNGQKNLWLYEIGKVYFKDHEATETDSGVLEKRMISGVLTGSVNNENWIKKPEVDFFTVKGVVQNLISLMGLEN
;
A
#
# COMPACT_ATOMS: atom_id res chain seq x y z
N SER A 1 10.67 4.21 25.72
CA SER A 1 11.53 3.41 26.61
C SER A 1 10.89 3.06 27.95
N SER A 2 10.07 3.94 28.59
CA SER A 2 9.38 3.57 29.85
C SER A 2 8.39 2.43 29.65
N ALA A 3 7.65 2.40 28.54
CA ALA A 3 6.75 1.29 28.24
C ALA A 3 7.47 -0.07 28.13
N ALA A 4 8.69 -0.10 27.59
CA ALA A 4 9.49 -1.32 27.55
C ALA A 4 9.93 -1.76 28.96
N SER A 5 10.34 -0.83 29.83
CA SER A 5 10.67 -1.12 31.23
C SER A 5 9.48 -1.72 31.98
N ASP A 6 8.30 -1.16 31.80
CA ASP A 6 7.06 -1.64 32.44
C ASP A 6 6.68 -3.04 31.95
N VAL A 7 6.86 -3.32 30.65
CA VAL A 7 6.64 -4.66 30.08
C VAL A 7 7.58 -5.68 30.72
N TYR A 8 8.88 -5.39 30.85
CA TYR A 8 9.82 -6.31 31.48
C TYR A 8 9.53 -6.53 32.95
N LYS A 9 9.16 -5.48 33.71
CA LYS A 9 8.75 -5.60 35.11
C LYS A 9 7.52 -6.50 35.25
N ARG A 10 6.51 -6.34 34.38
CA ARG A 10 5.33 -7.21 34.39
C ARG A 10 5.65 -8.65 33.99
N GLN A 11 6.54 -8.86 33.03
CA GLN A 11 6.99 -10.22 32.68
C GLN A 11 7.68 -10.91 33.83
N MET A 12 8.59 -10.24 34.52
CA MET A 12 9.24 -10.78 35.70
C MET A 12 8.25 -11.10 36.82
N GLN A 13 7.29 -10.22 37.06
CA GLN A 13 6.21 -10.45 38.03
C GLN A 13 5.43 -11.72 37.71
N LEU A 14 5.03 -11.91 36.43
CA LEU A 14 4.34 -13.12 36.01
C LEU A 14 5.19 -14.38 36.13
N MET A 15 6.48 -14.30 35.89
CA MET A 15 7.39 -15.44 36.12
C MET A 15 7.47 -15.84 37.61
N VAL A 16 7.46 -14.84 38.51
CA VAL A 16 7.41 -15.12 39.96
C VAL A 16 6.07 -15.73 40.35
N GLU A 17 4.95 -15.15 39.87
CA GLU A 17 3.61 -15.59 40.26
C GLU A 17 3.23 -16.96 39.70
N LEU A 18 3.66 -17.30 38.47
CA LEU A 18 3.18 -18.47 37.72
C LEU A 18 4.22 -19.60 37.64
N ALA A 19 5.50 -19.30 37.81
CA ALA A 19 6.60 -20.26 37.62
C ALA A 19 7.57 -20.37 38.82
N ASP A 20 7.20 -19.79 39.99
CA ASP A 20 8.02 -19.75 41.20
C ASP A 20 9.44 -19.22 40.96
N ALA A 21 9.64 -18.37 39.97
CA ALA A 21 10.94 -17.81 39.64
C ALA A 21 11.41 -16.86 40.75
N LYS A 22 12.73 -16.78 40.94
CA LYS A 22 13.35 -15.82 41.85
C LYS A 22 14.00 -14.70 41.05
N VAL A 23 13.67 -13.47 41.37
CA VAL A 23 14.30 -12.28 40.78
C VAL A 23 15.55 -11.95 41.61
N ASP A 24 16.70 -11.93 40.95
CA ASP A 24 18.00 -11.67 41.60
C ASP A 24 18.28 -10.17 41.76
N GLY A 25 17.69 -9.34 40.88
CA GLY A 25 17.78 -7.89 40.93
C GLY A 25 17.28 -7.24 39.63
N ILE A 26 17.04 -5.94 39.72
CA ILE A 26 16.67 -5.09 38.55
C ILE A 26 17.72 -3.99 38.45
N VAL A 27 18.35 -3.88 37.30
CA VAL A 27 19.29 -2.79 36.98
C VAL A 27 18.68 -1.94 35.91
N GLU A 28 18.43 -0.68 36.20
CA GLU A 28 17.98 0.34 35.26
C GLU A 28 19.10 1.35 35.00
N THR A 29 19.38 1.63 33.73
CA THR A 29 20.36 2.65 33.31
C THR A 29 19.70 3.63 32.37
N GLY A 30 19.97 4.93 32.52
CA GLY A 30 19.41 6.02 31.71
C GLY A 30 18.61 7.03 32.52
N GLU A 31 18.21 8.12 31.86
CA GLU A 31 17.33 9.13 32.47
C GLU A 31 15.87 8.71 32.35
N ASN A 32 15.23 8.48 33.48
CA ASN A 32 13.82 8.05 33.54
C ASN A 32 12.80 9.21 33.56
N LYS A 33 13.21 10.44 33.22
CA LYS A 33 12.29 11.57 33.14
C LYS A 33 11.72 11.68 31.71
N LEU A 34 10.51 11.18 31.53
CA LEU A 34 9.74 11.46 30.33
C LEU A 34 9.22 12.90 30.39
N PRO A 35 9.21 13.64 29.27
CA PRO A 35 8.59 14.94 29.22
C PRO A 35 7.10 14.81 29.56
N GLU A 36 6.56 15.74 30.33
CA GLU A 36 5.10 15.80 30.56
C GLU A 36 4.45 16.43 29.32
N ILE A 37 3.42 15.80 28.80
CA ILE A 37 2.65 16.28 27.64
C ILE A 37 1.24 16.65 28.12
N ASP A 38 0.90 17.91 27.95
CA ASP A 38 -0.44 18.44 28.22
C ASP A 38 -1.09 18.82 26.90
N ILE A 39 -2.32 18.38 26.70
CA ILE A 39 -3.08 18.65 25.45
C ILE A 39 -4.40 19.35 25.83
N THR A 40 -4.72 20.42 25.10
CA THR A 40 -6.01 21.08 25.21
C THR A 40 -6.97 20.56 24.14
N LEU A 41 -8.09 20.00 24.56
CA LEU A 41 -9.19 19.55 23.71
C LEU A 41 -10.24 20.67 23.66
N ARG A 42 -10.47 21.21 22.46
CA ARG A 42 -11.55 22.17 22.18
C ARG A 42 -12.81 21.42 21.73
N PHE A 43 -13.91 21.57 22.45
CA PHE A 43 -15.12 20.78 22.18
C PHE A 43 -15.71 21.04 20.79
N ASN A 44 -15.59 22.26 20.25
CA ASN A 44 -16.03 22.56 18.88
C ASN A 44 -15.24 21.80 17.78
N GLN A 45 -14.02 21.38 18.07
CA GLN A 45 -13.21 20.60 17.11
C GLN A 45 -13.74 19.17 16.93
N ILE A 46 -14.39 18.63 17.97
CA ILE A 46 -15.01 17.29 17.88
C ILE A 46 -16.08 17.29 16.77
N LYS A 47 -17.03 18.23 16.84
CA LYS A 47 -18.05 18.36 15.79
C LYS A 47 -17.45 18.67 14.43
N ARG A 48 -16.45 19.55 14.36
CA ARG A 48 -15.80 19.92 13.09
C ARG A 48 -15.12 18.74 12.41
N ILE A 49 -14.48 17.86 13.19
CA ILE A 49 -13.68 16.74 12.65
C ILE A 49 -14.54 15.50 12.45
N LEU A 50 -15.35 15.13 13.44
CA LEU A 50 -16.15 13.90 13.38
C LEU A 50 -17.50 14.09 12.65
N GLY A 51 -17.93 15.33 12.46
CA GLY A 51 -19.25 15.64 11.86
C GLY A 51 -20.45 15.35 12.77
N THR A 52 -20.21 14.90 14.02
CA THR A 52 -21.23 14.62 15.03
C THR A 52 -20.93 15.34 16.33
N GLU A 53 -21.94 15.61 17.13
CA GLU A 53 -21.79 16.20 18.46
C GLU A 53 -21.68 15.11 19.51
N ILE A 54 -20.64 15.20 20.34
CA ILE A 54 -20.48 14.36 21.53
C ILE A 54 -20.45 15.32 22.73
N PRO A 55 -21.31 15.12 23.77
CA PRO A 55 -21.34 15.98 24.93
C PRO A 55 -19.96 16.07 25.60
N ALA A 56 -19.60 17.26 26.08
CA ALA A 56 -18.31 17.54 26.73
C ALA A 56 -18.01 16.57 27.88
N GLU A 57 -19.02 16.31 28.71
CA GLU A 57 -18.94 15.40 29.86
C GLU A 57 -18.60 13.96 29.38
N ARG A 58 -19.20 13.54 28.27
CA ARG A 58 -18.91 12.22 27.68
C ARG A 58 -17.49 12.13 27.16
N CYS A 59 -16.99 13.18 26.54
CA CYS A 59 -15.60 13.25 26.07
C CYS A 59 -14.61 13.16 27.23
N ILE A 60 -14.89 13.87 28.30
CA ILE A 60 -14.06 13.86 29.54
C ILE A 60 -14.08 12.44 30.14
N GLU A 61 -15.26 11.87 30.34
CA GLU A 61 -15.41 10.52 30.89
C GLU A 61 -14.58 9.48 30.08
N ILE A 62 -14.65 9.54 28.75
CA ILE A 62 -13.90 8.62 27.88
C ILE A 62 -12.39 8.77 28.12
N LEU A 63 -11.88 10.00 28.13
CA LEU A 63 -10.45 10.24 28.28
C LEU A 63 -9.95 9.86 29.67
N GLU A 64 -10.71 10.16 30.72
CA GLU A 64 -10.35 9.73 32.09
C GLU A 64 -10.32 8.22 32.24
N ARG A 65 -11.26 7.49 31.63
CA ARG A 65 -11.26 6.02 31.60
C ARG A 65 -10.07 5.42 30.83
N LEU A 66 -9.50 6.16 29.89
CA LEU A 66 -8.27 5.80 29.18
C LEU A 66 -6.99 6.21 29.92
N GLY A 67 -7.13 6.82 31.12
CA GLY A 67 -6.03 7.19 32.00
C GLY A 67 -5.48 8.59 31.78
N PHE A 68 -6.15 9.45 30.99
CA PHE A 68 -5.79 10.86 30.88
C PHE A 68 -6.25 11.61 32.10
N GLU A 69 -5.39 12.43 32.71
CA GLU A 69 -5.70 13.23 33.88
C GLU A 69 -6.29 14.59 33.46
N LEU A 70 -7.49 14.91 33.93
CA LEU A 70 -8.11 16.21 33.68
C LEU A 70 -7.43 17.27 34.54
N LEU A 71 -6.70 18.21 33.93
CA LEU A 71 -6.02 19.31 34.61
C LEU A 71 -6.93 20.53 34.82
N GLY A 72 -7.94 20.69 34.00
CA GLY A 72 -8.90 21.78 34.07
C GLY A 72 -9.86 21.80 32.90
N LYS A 73 -11.03 22.44 33.11
CA LYS A 73 -12.03 22.62 32.05
C LYS A 73 -12.70 23.99 32.15
N ASN A 74 -13.21 24.46 31.01
CA ASN A 74 -14.12 25.59 30.89
C ASN A 74 -15.27 25.22 29.93
N GLU A 75 -16.10 26.19 29.56
CA GLU A 75 -17.25 25.97 28.67
C GLU A 75 -16.85 25.50 27.24
N THR A 76 -15.65 25.81 26.76
CA THR A 76 -15.22 25.60 25.39
C THR A 76 -14.14 24.55 25.22
N ALA A 77 -13.40 24.20 26.28
CA ALA A 77 -12.26 23.32 26.23
C ALA A 77 -11.96 22.62 27.58
N ALA A 78 -11.23 21.49 27.47
CA ALA A 78 -10.65 20.80 28.61
C ALA A 78 -9.16 20.53 28.36
N LYS A 79 -8.34 20.61 29.40
CA LYS A 79 -6.90 20.32 29.32
C LYS A 79 -6.60 19.00 30.00
N PHE A 80 -5.89 18.13 29.34
CA PHE A 80 -5.54 16.79 29.82
C PHE A 80 -4.03 16.59 29.84
N LYS A 81 -3.55 15.94 30.89
CA LYS A 81 -2.20 15.36 30.93
C LYS A 81 -2.22 13.97 30.34
N VAL A 82 -1.29 13.71 29.43
CA VAL A 82 -1.15 12.42 28.76
C VAL A 82 -0.44 11.42 29.67
N PRO A 83 -1.01 10.22 29.89
CA PRO A 83 -0.34 9.20 30.68
C PRO A 83 0.95 8.72 29.98
N SER A 84 1.96 8.37 30.77
CA SER A 84 3.30 8.05 30.28
C SER A 84 3.34 6.96 29.21
N PHE A 85 2.45 5.97 29.29
CA PHE A 85 2.36 4.86 28.33
C PHE A 85 1.71 5.24 27.00
N ARG A 86 1.07 6.43 26.89
CA ARG A 86 0.46 6.95 25.66
C ARG A 86 1.25 8.11 25.03
N MET A 87 2.38 8.49 25.59
CA MET A 87 3.16 9.64 25.11
C MET A 87 3.85 9.39 23.75
N VAL A 88 3.90 8.14 23.31
CA VAL A 88 4.48 7.74 22.02
C VAL A 88 3.50 8.00 20.88
N ASP A 89 2.22 7.90 21.12
CA ASP A 89 1.15 7.94 20.12
C ASP A 89 0.18 9.12 20.29
N VAL A 90 0.06 9.70 21.51
CA VAL A 90 -0.85 10.81 21.79
C VAL A 90 -0.07 12.06 22.19
N TYR A 91 0.00 13.06 21.31
CA TYR A 91 0.72 14.32 21.55
C TYR A 91 0.05 15.55 20.91
N ARG A 92 -1.08 15.37 20.23
CA ARG A 92 -1.87 16.44 19.58
C ARG A 92 -3.34 16.36 19.95
N GLU A 93 -4.07 17.45 19.76
CA GLU A 93 -5.52 17.52 19.97
C GLU A 93 -6.30 16.49 19.14
N ILE A 94 -5.85 16.24 17.90
CA ILE A 94 -6.49 15.26 17.00
C ILE A 94 -6.42 13.84 17.56
N ASP A 95 -5.34 13.52 18.27
CA ASP A 95 -5.15 12.19 18.85
C ASP A 95 -6.14 11.94 20.01
N LEU A 96 -6.49 12.99 20.78
CA LEU A 96 -7.58 12.91 21.78
C LEU A 96 -8.95 12.72 21.11
N ILE A 97 -9.19 13.39 19.99
CA ILE A 97 -10.45 13.25 19.25
C ILE A 97 -10.57 11.85 18.66
N GLU A 98 -9.47 11.27 18.19
CA GLU A 98 -9.42 9.88 17.73
C GLU A 98 -9.82 8.92 18.85
N GLU A 99 -9.23 9.04 20.03
CA GLU A 99 -9.57 8.21 21.18
C GLU A 99 -11.05 8.32 21.58
N ILE A 100 -11.60 9.54 21.56
CA ILE A 100 -13.02 9.76 21.84
C ILE A 100 -13.87 9.04 20.79
N SER A 101 -13.59 9.19 19.51
CA SER A 101 -14.37 8.57 18.45
C SER A 101 -14.29 7.04 18.48
N ARG A 102 -13.12 6.49 18.80
CA ARG A 102 -12.89 5.06 18.94
C ARG A 102 -13.71 4.43 20.05
N ILE A 103 -13.78 5.10 21.20
CA ILE A 103 -14.51 4.58 22.37
C ILE A 103 -16.01 4.89 22.30
N ASP A 104 -16.39 6.06 21.78
CA ASP A 104 -17.82 6.38 21.61
C ASP A 104 -18.47 5.50 20.55
N GLY A 105 -17.74 5.12 19.49
CA GLY A 105 -18.13 4.21 18.42
C GLY A 105 -18.21 4.89 17.07
N TYR A 106 -17.45 4.38 16.09
CA TYR A 106 -17.45 4.83 14.70
C TYR A 106 -18.80 4.61 13.99
N ASP A 107 -19.55 3.60 14.41
CA ASP A 107 -20.88 3.27 13.91
C ASP A 107 -21.92 4.38 14.15
N LYS A 108 -21.68 5.25 15.13
CA LYS A 108 -22.53 6.41 15.40
C LYS A 108 -22.26 7.61 14.50
N ILE A 109 -21.14 7.59 13.77
CA ILE A 109 -20.77 8.69 12.85
C ILE A 109 -21.48 8.46 11.52
N ALA A 110 -22.42 9.33 11.18
CA ALA A 110 -23.17 9.22 9.95
C ALA A 110 -22.25 9.40 8.72
N PRO A 111 -22.29 8.50 7.73
CA PRO A 111 -21.55 8.67 6.49
C PRO A 111 -22.08 9.87 5.73
N THR A 112 -21.19 10.73 5.26
CA THR A 112 -21.53 11.90 4.47
C THR A 112 -20.79 11.88 3.13
N LEU A 113 -21.48 12.26 2.06
CA LEU A 113 -20.83 12.44 0.76
C LEU A 113 -20.20 13.83 0.69
N PRO A 114 -18.94 13.95 0.23
CA PRO A 114 -18.35 15.25 -0.01
C PRO A 114 -19.15 16.00 -1.08
N LYS A 115 -19.42 17.28 -0.82
CA LYS A 115 -20.06 18.15 -1.82
C LYS A 115 -19.03 18.43 -2.92
N ASN A 116 -19.27 17.89 -4.11
CA ASN A 116 -18.47 18.20 -5.29
C ASN A 116 -19.28 19.13 -6.19
N THR A 117 -18.75 20.32 -6.46
CA THR A 117 -19.35 21.32 -7.35
C THR A 117 -18.77 21.26 -8.76
N GLN A 118 -17.73 20.45 -8.98
CA GLN A 118 -17.11 20.29 -10.29
C GLN A 118 -17.43 18.92 -10.87
N SER A 119 -17.80 18.89 -12.14
CA SER A 119 -17.92 17.63 -12.89
C SER A 119 -16.52 17.03 -13.05
N PRO A 120 -16.31 15.75 -12.73
CA PRO A 120 -15.01 15.13 -12.93
C PRO A 120 -14.69 15.04 -14.42
N GLU A 121 -13.53 15.54 -14.82
CA GLU A 121 -13.00 15.37 -16.16
C GLU A 121 -12.13 14.11 -16.20
N ILE A 122 -12.47 13.21 -17.14
CA ILE A 122 -11.68 11.99 -17.34
C ILE A 122 -10.47 12.36 -18.20
N ARG A 123 -9.27 12.14 -17.70
CA ARG A 123 -8.05 12.37 -18.47
C ARG A 123 -8.04 11.51 -19.74
N PRO A 124 -7.70 12.06 -20.91
CA PRO A 124 -7.67 11.33 -22.18
C PRO A 124 -6.83 10.05 -22.12
N GLU A 125 -5.70 10.09 -21.38
CA GLU A 125 -4.84 8.95 -21.14
C GLU A 125 -5.57 7.76 -20.48
N LEU A 126 -6.42 8.04 -19.48
CA LEU A 126 -7.19 6.98 -18.80
C LEU A 126 -8.24 6.38 -19.73
N THR A 127 -8.82 7.18 -20.61
CA THR A 127 -9.76 6.71 -21.63
C THR A 127 -9.06 5.78 -22.61
N LEU A 128 -7.88 6.17 -23.10
CA LEU A 128 -7.06 5.33 -23.98
C LEU A 128 -6.67 4.02 -23.32
N LEU A 129 -6.17 4.07 -22.08
CA LEU A 129 -5.83 2.87 -21.31
C LEU A 129 -7.01 1.91 -21.16
N LYS A 130 -8.19 2.44 -20.89
CA LYS A 130 -9.42 1.63 -20.80
C LYS A 130 -9.76 0.99 -22.14
N GLN A 131 -9.60 1.70 -23.25
CA GLN A 131 -9.83 1.17 -24.60
C GLN A 131 -8.83 0.05 -24.92
N ILE A 132 -7.54 0.24 -24.62
CA ILE A 132 -6.49 -0.77 -24.80
C ILE A 132 -6.81 -2.02 -23.96
N ASN A 133 -7.15 -1.84 -22.69
CA ASN A 133 -7.54 -2.93 -21.81
C ASN A 133 -8.73 -3.73 -22.37
N ASN A 134 -9.79 -3.03 -22.78
CA ASN A 134 -10.95 -3.66 -23.38
C ASN A 134 -10.62 -4.42 -24.70
N MET A 135 -9.68 -3.91 -25.49
CA MET A 135 -9.21 -4.58 -26.72
C MET A 135 -8.53 -5.89 -26.40
N PHE A 136 -7.64 -5.94 -25.40
CA PHE A 136 -6.97 -7.18 -24.99
C PHE A 136 -7.97 -8.19 -24.41
N LEU A 137 -8.85 -7.76 -23.49
CA LEU A 137 -9.90 -8.61 -22.94
C LEU A 137 -10.85 -9.14 -24.02
N GLY A 138 -11.27 -8.27 -24.95
CA GLY A 138 -12.10 -8.67 -26.08
C GLY A 138 -11.41 -9.61 -27.08
N SER A 139 -10.08 -9.61 -27.10
CA SER A 139 -9.27 -10.54 -27.89
C SER A 139 -9.00 -11.88 -27.18
N GLY A 140 -9.51 -12.06 -25.97
CA GLY A 140 -9.37 -13.30 -25.19
C GLY A 140 -8.12 -13.38 -24.31
N PHE A 141 -7.49 -12.26 -23.99
CA PHE A 141 -6.39 -12.19 -23.04
C PHE A 141 -6.89 -12.05 -21.60
N ASP A 142 -6.13 -12.62 -20.69
CA ASP A 142 -6.24 -12.35 -19.26
C ASP A 142 -5.20 -11.30 -18.84
N GLU A 143 -5.61 -10.36 -18.01
CA GLU A 143 -4.69 -9.36 -17.44
C GLU A 143 -3.84 -9.99 -16.33
N ALA A 144 -2.53 -9.84 -16.45
CA ALA A 144 -1.59 -10.18 -15.39
C ALA A 144 -1.16 -8.89 -14.65
N ILE A 145 -1.10 -8.94 -13.34
CA ILE A 145 -0.56 -7.87 -12.50
C ILE A 145 0.59 -8.46 -11.70
N THR A 146 1.81 -8.07 -12.05
CA THR A 146 3.01 -8.60 -11.44
C THR A 146 3.74 -7.55 -10.60
N SER A 147 4.67 -7.99 -9.73
CA SER A 147 5.43 -7.10 -8.87
C SER A 147 6.30 -6.14 -9.68
N SER A 148 6.32 -4.87 -9.28
CA SER A 148 7.29 -3.90 -9.80
C SER A 148 8.69 -4.11 -9.23
N LEU A 149 8.84 -4.83 -8.11
CA LEU A 149 10.12 -5.21 -7.52
C LEU A 149 10.54 -6.56 -8.08
N VAL A 150 11.78 -6.63 -8.54
CA VAL A 150 12.38 -7.82 -9.15
C VAL A 150 13.81 -8.04 -8.65
N GLY A 151 14.27 -9.27 -8.75
CA GLY A 151 15.66 -9.62 -8.54
C GLY A 151 16.42 -9.73 -9.86
N ASN A 152 17.74 -9.59 -9.82
CA ASN A 152 18.60 -9.78 -10.97
C ASN A 152 18.54 -11.21 -11.54
N SER A 153 18.24 -12.19 -10.69
CA SER A 153 18.02 -13.61 -11.06
C SER A 153 16.96 -13.77 -12.15
N LEU A 154 15.86 -13.00 -12.06
CA LEU A 154 14.75 -13.05 -13.00
C LEU A 154 15.19 -12.67 -14.44
N TYR A 155 15.98 -11.61 -14.59
CA TYR A 155 16.49 -11.18 -15.89
C TYR A 155 17.46 -12.21 -16.49
N LYS A 156 18.34 -12.77 -15.67
CA LYS A 156 19.29 -13.81 -16.09
C LYS A 156 18.59 -15.08 -16.51
N GLU A 157 17.56 -15.52 -15.79
CA GLU A 157 16.80 -16.73 -16.08
C GLU A 157 16.16 -16.69 -17.45
N PHE A 158 15.57 -15.57 -17.83
CA PHE A 158 14.88 -15.41 -19.12
C PHE A 158 15.74 -14.77 -20.22
N SER A 159 17.03 -14.55 -19.97
CA SER A 159 17.95 -13.88 -20.90
C SER A 159 17.38 -12.53 -21.40
N VAL A 160 16.78 -11.78 -20.48
CA VAL A 160 16.24 -10.45 -20.76
C VAL A 160 17.27 -9.41 -20.34
N ASP A 161 17.66 -8.56 -21.27
CA ASP A 161 18.61 -7.50 -21.00
C ASP A 161 17.99 -6.37 -20.16
N TYR A 162 18.80 -5.78 -19.28
CA TYR A 162 18.47 -4.57 -18.54
C TYR A 162 19.75 -3.69 -18.38
N ASP A 163 19.54 -2.40 -18.21
CA ASP A 163 20.62 -1.44 -18.03
C ASP A 163 20.94 -1.32 -16.52
N GLU A 164 22.09 -1.88 -16.10
CA GLU A 164 22.47 -1.88 -14.68
C GLU A 164 22.79 -0.48 -14.15
N GLU A 165 23.28 0.44 -15.00
CA GLU A 165 23.59 1.82 -14.61
C GLU A 165 22.31 2.62 -14.32
N LYS A 166 21.25 2.31 -15.06
CA LYS A 166 19.91 2.92 -14.87
C LYS A 166 19.00 2.16 -13.92
N ALA A 167 19.50 1.11 -13.27
CA ALA A 167 18.71 0.33 -12.34
C ALA A 167 18.41 1.12 -11.04
N VAL A 168 17.13 1.22 -10.69
CA VAL A 168 16.67 1.81 -9.43
C VAL A 168 16.69 0.71 -8.37
N LYS A 169 17.72 0.72 -7.51
CA LYS A 169 17.96 -0.31 -6.49
C LYS A 169 17.29 0.06 -5.17
N VAL A 170 16.74 -0.95 -4.49
CA VAL A 170 16.16 -0.81 -3.14
C VAL A 170 17.31 -0.80 -2.12
N GLN A 171 17.32 0.15 -1.20
CA GLN A 171 18.39 0.32 -0.23
C GLN A 171 18.48 -0.87 0.75
N ASN A 172 17.34 -1.35 1.26
CA ASN A 172 17.23 -2.46 2.20
C ASN A 172 16.20 -3.48 1.69
N PRO A 173 16.55 -4.33 0.70
CA PRO A 173 15.62 -5.30 0.15
C PRO A 173 15.28 -6.39 1.18
N GLN A 174 14.03 -6.80 1.24
CA GLN A 174 13.57 -7.87 2.13
C GLN A 174 13.95 -9.28 1.62
N SER A 175 14.19 -9.41 0.31
CA SER A 175 14.64 -10.66 -0.32
C SER A 175 15.49 -10.35 -1.55
N GLU A 176 16.24 -11.35 -2.02
CA GLU A 176 17.03 -11.29 -3.26
C GLU A 176 16.15 -11.12 -4.51
N ASP A 177 14.88 -11.51 -4.42
CA ASP A 177 13.91 -11.39 -5.51
C ASP A 177 13.30 -9.99 -5.63
N HIS A 178 13.60 -9.08 -4.69
CA HIS A 178 13.00 -7.73 -4.63
C HIS A 178 14.06 -6.64 -4.46
N THR A 179 15.17 -6.73 -5.21
CA THR A 179 16.34 -5.85 -5.04
C THR A 179 16.27 -4.56 -5.85
N MET A 180 15.45 -4.50 -6.90
CA MET A 180 15.33 -3.33 -7.76
C MET A 180 13.95 -3.18 -8.39
N LEU A 181 13.64 -2.00 -8.89
CA LEU A 181 12.47 -1.75 -9.73
C LEU A 181 12.72 -2.26 -11.16
N ARG A 182 11.69 -2.86 -11.74
CA ARG A 182 11.75 -3.46 -13.08
C ARG A 182 11.94 -2.43 -14.18
N GLN A 183 12.74 -2.76 -15.19
CA GLN A 183 12.93 -1.97 -16.42
C GLN A 183 12.11 -2.53 -17.60
N THR A 184 11.54 -3.70 -17.45
CA THR A 184 10.65 -4.32 -18.43
C THR A 184 9.61 -5.17 -17.73
N VAL A 185 8.46 -5.34 -18.36
CA VAL A 185 7.36 -6.20 -17.87
C VAL A 185 7.52 -7.65 -18.37
N ILE A 186 8.27 -7.85 -19.46
CA ILE A 186 8.32 -9.16 -20.13
C ILE A 186 8.89 -10.28 -19.25
N ALA A 187 9.93 -9.99 -18.46
CA ALA A 187 10.52 -10.99 -17.55
C ALA A 187 9.51 -11.50 -16.52
N ASN A 188 8.68 -10.61 -15.99
CA ASN A 188 7.62 -10.95 -15.04
C ASN A 188 6.53 -11.83 -15.67
N ILE A 189 6.09 -11.48 -16.88
CA ILE A 189 5.09 -12.29 -17.63
C ILE A 189 5.66 -13.67 -17.94
N LEU A 190 6.92 -13.77 -18.37
CA LEU A 190 7.57 -15.07 -18.62
C LEU A 190 7.63 -15.93 -17.35
N ASN A 191 7.91 -15.33 -16.20
CA ASN A 191 7.86 -16.04 -14.92
C ASN A 191 6.43 -16.54 -14.59
N THR A 192 5.41 -15.72 -14.88
CA THR A 192 4.00 -16.12 -14.73
C THR A 192 3.67 -17.29 -15.65
N VAL A 193 4.15 -17.27 -16.91
CA VAL A 193 4.00 -18.41 -17.84
C VAL A 193 4.69 -19.66 -17.30
N LYS A 194 5.94 -19.57 -16.85
CA LYS A 194 6.68 -20.68 -16.25
C LYS A 194 5.90 -21.31 -15.09
N TYR A 195 5.36 -20.48 -14.19
CA TYR A 195 4.55 -20.95 -13.08
C TYR A 195 3.31 -21.72 -13.55
N ASN A 196 2.56 -21.16 -14.49
CA ASN A 196 1.36 -21.80 -15.04
C ASN A 196 1.69 -23.10 -15.79
N PHE A 197 2.77 -23.14 -16.57
CA PHE A 197 3.24 -24.37 -17.23
C PHE A 197 3.56 -25.48 -16.22
N SER A 198 4.20 -25.13 -15.12
CA SER A 198 4.51 -26.07 -14.02
C SER A 198 3.24 -26.61 -13.35
N ASN A 199 2.12 -25.88 -13.42
CA ASN A 199 0.81 -26.29 -12.94
C ASN A 199 -0.09 -26.89 -14.03
N GLY A 200 0.47 -27.23 -15.19
CA GLY A 200 -0.25 -27.92 -16.28
C GLY A 200 -1.06 -27.03 -17.21
N GLN A 201 -1.08 -25.71 -16.98
CA GLN A 201 -1.76 -24.74 -17.85
C GLN A 201 -0.84 -24.33 -18.99
N LYS A 202 -1.16 -24.74 -20.23
CA LYS A 202 -0.31 -24.49 -21.42
C LYS A 202 -0.89 -23.51 -22.41
N ASN A 203 -2.19 -23.25 -22.35
CA ASN A 203 -2.86 -22.30 -23.22
C ASN A 203 -3.04 -20.98 -22.44
N LEU A 204 -2.15 -20.03 -22.67
CA LEU A 204 -2.11 -18.77 -21.94
C LEU A 204 -2.06 -17.61 -22.92
N TRP A 205 -2.98 -16.69 -22.76
CA TRP A 205 -3.01 -15.41 -23.45
C TRP A 205 -2.99 -14.33 -22.38
N LEU A 206 -1.80 -13.88 -22.03
CA LEU A 206 -1.59 -12.94 -20.91
C LEU A 206 -1.09 -11.61 -21.44
N TYR A 207 -1.54 -10.53 -20.84
CA TYR A 207 -0.96 -9.20 -21.04
C TYR A 207 -0.83 -8.46 -19.70
N GLU A 208 0.06 -7.49 -19.65
CA GLU A 208 0.20 -6.56 -18.55
C GLU A 208 0.48 -5.15 -19.07
N ILE A 209 -0.27 -4.17 -18.56
CA ILE A 209 0.00 -2.75 -18.74
C ILE A 209 0.64 -2.25 -17.46
N GLY A 210 1.96 -2.30 -17.39
CA GLY A 210 2.71 -2.03 -16.17
C GLY A 210 3.62 -0.81 -16.29
N LYS A 211 4.03 -0.28 -15.15
CA LYS A 211 5.10 0.73 -15.09
C LYS A 211 6.47 0.05 -15.07
N VAL A 212 7.43 0.69 -15.72
CA VAL A 212 8.85 0.38 -15.70
C VAL A 212 9.64 1.61 -15.27
N TYR A 213 10.82 1.41 -14.70
CA TYR A 213 11.52 2.45 -13.95
C TYR A 213 12.99 2.51 -14.36
N PHE A 214 13.47 3.73 -14.56
CA PHE A 214 14.85 3.98 -14.92
C PHE A 214 15.40 5.10 -14.03
N LYS A 215 16.61 4.96 -13.55
CA LYS A 215 17.33 6.05 -12.89
C LYS A 215 17.61 7.12 -13.94
N ASP A 216 17.15 8.34 -13.68
CA ASP A 216 17.34 9.48 -14.57
C ASP A 216 17.63 10.72 -13.73
N HIS A 217 18.81 11.30 -13.96
CA HIS A 217 19.22 12.50 -13.24
C HIS A 217 18.62 13.78 -13.84
N GLU A 218 18.02 13.70 -15.03
CA GLU A 218 17.37 14.80 -15.73
C GLU A 218 15.85 14.82 -15.56
N ALA A 219 15.27 13.85 -14.85
CA ALA A 219 13.83 13.76 -14.62
C ALA A 219 13.35 14.90 -13.71
N THR A 220 13.00 16.02 -14.33
CA THR A 220 12.54 17.26 -13.65
C THR A 220 11.09 17.21 -13.17
N GLU A 221 10.29 16.24 -13.59
CA GLU A 221 8.87 16.15 -13.22
C GLU A 221 8.63 15.60 -11.81
N THR A 222 9.61 14.90 -11.25
CA THR A 222 9.59 14.44 -9.86
C THR A 222 10.98 14.61 -9.27
N ASP A 223 11.11 15.20 -8.10
CA ASP A 223 12.39 15.30 -7.36
C ASP A 223 12.99 13.92 -6.97
N SER A 224 12.43 12.83 -7.49
CA SER A 224 12.84 11.47 -7.18
C SER A 224 14.07 10.98 -7.95
N GLY A 225 14.41 11.61 -9.08
CA GLY A 225 15.47 11.12 -10.00
C GLY A 225 15.13 9.77 -10.66
N VAL A 226 13.84 9.43 -10.76
CA VAL A 226 13.35 8.19 -11.37
C VAL A 226 12.38 8.51 -12.50
N LEU A 227 12.70 8.05 -13.70
CA LEU A 227 11.82 8.11 -14.85
C LEU A 227 10.88 6.90 -14.84
N GLU A 228 9.58 7.15 -14.77
CA GLU A 228 8.55 6.14 -14.90
C GLU A 228 7.97 6.13 -16.32
N LYS A 229 7.91 4.95 -16.93
CA LYS A 229 7.24 4.76 -18.23
C LYS A 229 6.19 3.67 -18.13
N ARG A 230 5.11 3.78 -18.91
CA ARG A 230 4.20 2.65 -19.13
C ARG A 230 4.70 1.78 -20.25
N MET A 231 4.59 0.46 -20.03
CA MET A 231 4.94 -0.56 -21.00
C MET A 231 3.80 -1.57 -21.08
N ILE A 232 3.50 -2.00 -22.28
CA ILE A 232 2.58 -3.11 -22.53
C ILE A 232 3.42 -4.29 -22.95
N SER A 233 3.22 -5.42 -22.30
CA SER A 233 3.80 -6.69 -22.71
C SER A 233 2.73 -7.75 -22.75
N GLY A 234 2.87 -8.72 -23.63
CA GLY A 234 1.95 -9.85 -23.74
C GLY A 234 2.65 -11.11 -24.18
N VAL A 235 2.03 -12.23 -23.89
CA VAL A 235 2.48 -13.56 -24.30
C VAL A 235 1.28 -14.41 -24.70
N LEU A 236 1.44 -15.15 -25.78
CA LEU A 236 0.46 -16.11 -26.27
C LEU A 236 1.13 -17.48 -26.35
N THR A 237 0.50 -18.49 -25.80
CA THR A 237 0.96 -19.88 -25.88
C THR A 237 -0.22 -20.82 -26.16
N GLY A 238 0.08 -21.96 -26.77
CA GLY A 238 -0.89 -23.03 -27.02
C GLY A 238 -1.80 -22.77 -28.20
N SER A 239 -3.10 -22.94 -28.03
CA SER A 239 -4.08 -22.87 -29.12
C SER A 239 -4.97 -21.64 -29.05
N VAL A 240 -5.40 -21.17 -30.21
CA VAL A 240 -6.46 -20.17 -30.34
C VAL A 240 -7.77 -20.85 -29.94
N ASN A 241 -8.42 -20.39 -28.88
CA ASN A 241 -9.72 -20.87 -28.45
C ASN A 241 -9.74 -22.25 -27.77
N ASN A 242 -9.65 -22.26 -26.43
CA ASN A 242 -9.53 -23.47 -25.61
C ASN A 242 -10.77 -24.38 -25.57
N GLU A 243 -11.95 -23.87 -25.85
CA GLU A 243 -13.23 -24.60 -25.63
C GLU A 243 -13.95 -25.00 -26.93
N ASN A 244 -13.27 -25.02 -28.05
CA ASN A 244 -13.90 -25.37 -29.31
C ASN A 244 -13.78 -26.89 -29.59
N TRP A 245 -14.90 -27.51 -29.97
CA TRP A 245 -14.96 -28.90 -30.42
C TRP A 245 -14.39 -29.11 -31.84
N ILE A 246 -14.15 -28.04 -32.59
CA ILE A 246 -13.50 -28.03 -33.89
C ILE A 246 -11.97 -28.03 -33.69
N LYS A 247 -11.19 -28.38 -34.71
CA LYS A 247 -9.72 -28.34 -34.71
C LYS A 247 -9.21 -27.03 -34.13
N LYS A 248 -8.37 -27.11 -33.11
CA LYS A 248 -7.78 -25.96 -32.41
C LYS A 248 -6.50 -25.53 -33.19
N PRO A 249 -6.51 -24.40 -33.90
CA PRO A 249 -5.26 -23.90 -34.51
C PRO A 249 -4.30 -23.48 -33.40
N GLU A 250 -3.05 -23.79 -33.51
CA GLU A 250 -2.00 -23.32 -32.62
C GLU A 250 -1.75 -21.82 -32.85
N VAL A 251 -1.34 -21.14 -31.81
CA VAL A 251 -0.91 -19.72 -31.85
C VAL A 251 0.34 -19.64 -32.75
N ASP A 252 0.31 -18.73 -33.71
CA ASP A 252 1.40 -18.48 -34.64
C ASP A 252 1.77 -17.00 -34.71
N PHE A 253 2.75 -16.67 -35.54
CA PHE A 253 3.17 -15.29 -35.80
C PHE A 253 2.01 -14.39 -36.25
N PHE A 254 1.11 -14.90 -37.08
CA PHE A 254 0.02 -14.11 -37.64
C PHE A 254 -1.04 -13.78 -36.57
N THR A 255 -1.23 -14.68 -35.62
CA THR A 255 -2.08 -14.42 -34.42
C THR A 255 -1.55 -13.23 -33.63
N VAL A 256 -0.25 -13.24 -33.30
CA VAL A 256 0.40 -12.13 -32.58
C VAL A 256 0.38 -10.84 -33.39
N LYS A 257 0.69 -10.92 -34.69
CA LYS A 257 0.67 -9.78 -35.61
C LYS A 257 -0.71 -9.12 -35.65
N GLY A 258 -1.79 -9.90 -35.69
CA GLY A 258 -3.15 -9.38 -35.67
C GLY A 258 -3.47 -8.58 -34.41
N VAL A 259 -3.06 -9.06 -33.23
CA VAL A 259 -3.21 -8.34 -31.97
C VAL A 259 -2.43 -7.03 -31.97
N VAL A 260 -1.18 -7.04 -32.44
CA VAL A 260 -0.34 -5.83 -32.53
C VAL A 260 -0.93 -4.82 -33.50
N GLN A 261 -1.43 -5.27 -34.66
CA GLN A 261 -2.09 -4.38 -35.63
C GLN A 261 -3.35 -3.74 -35.04
N ASN A 262 -4.17 -4.49 -34.31
CA ASN A 262 -5.35 -3.94 -33.64
C ASN A 262 -4.96 -2.89 -32.60
N LEU A 263 -3.88 -3.10 -31.86
CA LEU A 263 -3.37 -2.13 -30.88
C LEU A 263 -2.91 -0.83 -31.58
N ILE A 264 -2.12 -0.96 -32.66
CA ILE A 264 -1.63 0.18 -33.45
C ILE A 264 -2.80 0.99 -34.03
N SER A 265 -3.78 0.28 -34.59
CA SER A 265 -5.00 0.92 -35.17
C SER A 265 -5.78 1.66 -34.09
N LEU A 266 -5.99 1.04 -32.91
CA LEU A 266 -6.68 1.67 -31.78
C LEU A 266 -5.98 2.95 -31.29
N MET A 267 -4.65 2.96 -31.36
CA MET A 267 -3.85 4.12 -30.98
C MET A 267 -3.75 5.20 -32.07
N GLY A 268 -4.29 4.95 -33.25
CA GLY A 268 -4.22 5.88 -34.39
C GLY A 268 -2.79 6.05 -34.96
N LEU A 269 -1.95 5.05 -34.81
CA LEU A 269 -0.55 5.06 -35.25
C LEU A 269 -0.36 4.39 -36.63
N GLU A 270 -1.43 4.20 -37.38
CA GLU A 270 -1.38 3.71 -38.75
C GLU A 270 -0.85 4.84 -39.66
N ASN A 271 0.34 4.66 -40.24
CA ASN A 271 0.90 5.44 -41.34
C ASN A 271 1.21 4.53 -42.51
#